data_0a0b81d246c3d7273b68ccdb295b8de3
#
_entry.id   0a0b81d246c3d7273b68ccdb295b8de3
#
_cell.length_a   1.000
_cell.length_b   1.000
_cell.length_c   1.000
_cell.angle_alpha   90.00
_cell.angle_beta   90.00
_cell.angle_gamma   90.00
#
_symmetry.space_group_name_H-M   'P 1'
#
loop_
_entity.id
_entity.type
_entity.pdbx_description
1 polymer ?
#
loop_
_entity_poly.entity_id
_entity_poly.type
_entity_poly.pdbx_seq_one_letter_code
_entity_poly.pdbx_strand_id
1 'polypeptide(L)'
;MYISTGDGAVGKTCMLISYTTNTFPEEYIPTVFDNYSASVMVDSRPINIGLWDTAGQEDYDRLRPLSYPQTDVFLICFALDSAVSFENIRNKWYPEIQHHAPGVPFIIVGTKLDLRNDAKPGTESKFISRAQGETLKEDLKGFKYLECSARTQEGLKQVFDEAIRCVLITQNSQNVIKKRKCEVL
;
A
#
# COMPACT_ATOMS: atom_id res chain seq x y z
N MET A 1 -10.81 5.53 3.48
CA MET A 1 -9.67 5.30 4.41
C MET A 1 -8.67 4.36 3.77
N TYR A 2 -7.39 4.73 3.77
CA TYR A 2 -6.28 4.00 3.15
C TYR A 2 -5.33 3.56 4.24
N ILE A 3 -5.04 2.28 4.33
CA ILE A 3 -4.13 1.75 5.36
C ILE A 3 -2.87 1.21 4.70
N SER A 4 -1.70 1.66 5.17
CA SER A 4 -0.42 1.05 4.84
C SER A 4 -0.07 -0.03 5.86
N THR A 5 0.26 -1.23 5.39
CA THR A 5 0.69 -2.36 6.21
C THR A 5 1.91 -3.04 5.56
N GLY A 6 2.63 -3.84 6.31
CA GLY A 6 3.89 -4.45 5.88
C GLY A 6 4.91 -4.45 7.01
N ASP A 7 6.04 -5.12 6.84
CA ASP A 7 7.09 -5.28 7.85
C ASP A 7 7.58 -3.95 8.43
N GLY A 8 8.22 -4.00 9.59
CA GLY A 8 8.97 -2.87 10.13
C GLY A 8 10.05 -2.40 9.17
N ALA A 9 10.33 -1.10 9.14
CA ALA A 9 11.40 -0.48 8.35
C ALA A 9 11.33 -0.67 6.82
N VAL A 10 10.21 -1.17 6.25
CA VAL A 10 10.04 -1.21 4.78
C VAL A 10 9.75 0.17 4.17
N GLY A 11 9.54 1.21 4.95
CA GLY A 11 9.37 2.59 4.46
C GLY A 11 7.93 3.05 4.29
N LYS A 12 6.95 2.44 4.97
CA LYS A 12 5.54 2.88 4.98
C LYS A 12 5.41 4.34 5.39
N THR A 13 5.92 4.66 6.57
CA THR A 13 5.92 6.02 7.14
C THR A 13 6.59 7.03 6.21
N CYS A 14 7.79 6.70 5.69
CA CYS A 14 8.48 7.58 4.75
C CYS A 14 7.66 7.83 3.49
N MET A 15 6.97 6.81 2.97
CA MET A 15 6.09 6.93 1.82
C MET A 15 4.93 7.90 2.09
N LEU A 16 4.27 7.79 3.24
CA LEU A 16 3.15 8.65 3.62
C LEU A 16 3.60 10.09 3.88
N ILE A 17 4.68 10.29 4.63
CA ILE A 17 5.24 11.63 4.90
C ILE A 17 5.68 12.30 3.59
N SER A 18 6.47 11.60 2.75
CA SER A 18 6.94 12.18 1.48
C SER A 18 5.79 12.54 0.54
N TYR A 19 4.72 11.75 0.52
CA TYR A 19 3.54 12.06 -0.29
C TYR A 19 2.78 13.29 0.23
N THR A 20 2.62 13.43 1.55
CA THR A 20 1.81 14.51 2.15
C THR A 20 2.56 15.83 2.28
N THR A 21 3.88 15.78 2.46
CA THR A 21 4.72 16.97 2.73
C THR A 21 5.67 17.33 1.58
N ASN A 22 5.79 16.48 0.55
CA ASN A 22 6.82 16.56 -0.50
C ASN A 22 8.26 16.57 0.03
N THR A 23 8.48 16.06 1.24
CA THR A 23 9.80 16.04 1.90
C THR A 23 10.07 14.64 2.44
N PHE A 24 11.27 14.10 2.17
CA PHE A 24 11.71 12.84 2.76
C PHE A 24 12.12 13.06 4.22
N PRO A 25 11.61 12.28 5.19
CA PRO A 25 11.99 12.43 6.59
C PRO A 25 13.47 12.02 6.79
N GLU A 26 14.25 12.88 7.44
CA GLU A 26 15.67 12.64 7.70
C GLU A 26 15.89 11.70 8.89
N GLU A 27 14.99 11.73 9.87
CA GLU A 27 15.05 10.90 11.06
C GLU A 27 14.11 9.69 10.95
N TYR A 28 14.63 8.52 11.30
CA TYR A 28 13.82 7.33 11.44
C TYR A 28 13.26 7.24 12.85
N ILE A 29 11.94 7.43 12.99
CA ILE A 29 11.21 7.20 14.23
C ILE A 29 10.28 6.00 13.98
N PRO A 30 10.42 4.90 14.76
CA PRO A 30 9.51 3.77 14.64
C PRO A 30 8.06 4.20 14.88
N THR A 31 7.19 3.91 13.93
CA THR A 31 5.76 4.22 14.04
C THR A 31 5.07 3.20 14.93
N VAL A 32 4.25 3.66 15.85
CA VAL A 32 3.26 2.83 16.55
C VAL A 32 1.97 2.87 15.75
N PHE A 33 1.46 4.06 15.53
CA PHE A 33 0.27 4.35 14.76
C PHE A 33 0.22 5.86 14.48
N ASP A 34 -0.07 6.24 13.25
CA ASP A 34 -0.23 7.64 12.88
C ASP A 34 -1.28 7.79 11.77
N ASN A 35 -1.84 8.98 11.64
CA ASN A 35 -2.78 9.29 10.58
C ASN A 35 -2.42 10.60 9.89
N TYR A 36 -2.55 10.60 8.58
CA TYR A 36 -2.31 11.75 7.72
C TYR A 36 -3.56 12.02 6.88
N SER A 37 -3.77 13.25 6.49
CA SER A 37 -4.80 13.62 5.54
C SER A 37 -4.21 14.39 4.37
N ALA A 38 -4.71 14.12 3.17
CA ALA A 38 -4.32 14.84 1.97
C ALA A 38 -5.55 15.15 1.13
N SER A 39 -5.55 16.35 0.53
CA SER A 39 -6.53 16.73 -0.49
C SER A 39 -5.84 16.67 -1.85
N VAL A 40 -6.29 15.79 -2.71
CA VAL A 40 -5.63 15.52 -4.00
C VAL A 40 -6.62 15.65 -5.16
N MET A 41 -6.09 15.98 -6.33
CA MET A 41 -6.85 15.99 -7.57
C MET A 41 -6.59 14.69 -8.34
N VAL A 42 -7.62 13.87 -8.51
CA VAL A 42 -7.57 12.68 -9.37
C VAL A 42 -8.66 12.78 -10.43
N ASP A 43 -8.26 12.66 -11.70
CA ASP A 43 -9.15 12.77 -12.86
C ASP A 43 -10.04 14.04 -12.78
N SER A 44 -9.43 15.18 -12.44
CA SER A 44 -10.06 16.52 -12.28
C SER A 44 -11.12 16.57 -11.16
N ARG A 45 -11.11 15.65 -10.21
CA ARG A 45 -11.98 15.65 -9.03
C ARG A 45 -11.18 15.85 -7.76
N PRO A 46 -11.55 16.77 -6.87
CA PRO A 46 -10.94 16.90 -5.55
C PRO A 46 -11.39 15.74 -4.67
N ILE A 47 -10.44 15.02 -4.09
CA ILE A 47 -10.67 13.88 -3.20
C ILE A 47 -9.88 14.08 -1.91
N ASN A 48 -10.57 13.98 -0.78
CA ASN A 48 -9.93 13.97 0.52
C ASN A 48 -9.65 12.52 0.92
N ILE A 49 -8.40 12.20 1.21
CA ILE A 49 -7.97 10.88 1.63
C ILE A 49 -7.45 10.91 3.06
N GLY A 50 -7.88 9.94 3.85
CA GLY A 50 -7.30 9.65 5.15
C GLY A 50 -6.30 8.50 4.99
N LEU A 51 -5.05 8.74 5.35
CA LEU A 51 -3.93 7.81 5.25
C LEU A 51 -3.56 7.36 6.66
N TRP A 52 -3.52 6.05 6.87
CA TRP A 52 -3.27 5.46 8.18
C TRP A 52 -2.00 4.64 8.12
N ASP A 53 -1.02 5.05 8.92
CA ASP A 53 0.24 4.35 9.07
C ASP A 53 0.17 3.36 10.22
N THR A 54 0.59 2.13 9.98
CA THR A 54 0.54 1.09 11.00
C THR A 54 1.92 0.51 11.29
N ALA A 55 2.15 0.15 12.55
CA ALA A 55 3.36 -0.53 12.96
C ALA A 55 3.51 -1.89 12.28
N GLY A 56 4.69 -2.17 11.75
CA GLY A 56 5.03 -3.47 11.14
C GLY A 56 5.62 -4.47 12.13
N GLN A 57 5.95 -4.04 13.36
CA GLN A 57 6.54 -4.89 14.39
C GLN A 57 5.51 -5.88 14.94
N GLU A 58 5.98 -7.05 15.35
CA GLU A 58 5.12 -8.15 15.87
C GLU A 58 4.44 -7.80 17.20
N ASP A 59 5.04 -6.93 17.99
CA ASP A 59 4.47 -6.45 19.25
C ASP A 59 3.09 -5.81 19.06
N TYR A 60 2.80 -5.33 17.86
CA TYR A 60 1.53 -4.67 17.52
C TYR A 60 0.55 -5.56 16.74
N ASP A 61 0.84 -6.84 16.53
CA ASP A 61 0.00 -7.73 15.72
C ASP A 61 -1.44 -7.85 16.25
N ARG A 62 -1.64 -7.69 17.57
CA ARG A 62 -2.98 -7.69 18.18
C ARG A 62 -3.70 -6.35 18.11
N LEU A 63 -2.95 -5.25 18.04
CA LEU A 63 -3.51 -3.88 18.04
C LEU A 63 -3.75 -3.36 16.62
N ARG A 64 -2.90 -3.71 15.68
CA ARG A 64 -2.98 -3.25 14.29
C ARG A 64 -4.35 -3.50 13.65
N PRO A 65 -4.98 -4.69 13.77
CA PRO A 65 -6.28 -4.95 13.16
C PRO A 65 -7.41 -4.08 13.70
N LEU A 66 -7.26 -3.44 14.86
CA LEU A 66 -8.26 -2.51 15.39
C LEU A 66 -8.42 -1.27 14.50
N SER A 67 -7.42 -0.95 13.67
CA SER A 67 -7.48 0.14 12.69
C SER A 67 -8.13 -0.24 11.35
N TYR A 68 -8.41 -1.53 11.09
CA TYR A 68 -8.91 -2.02 9.80
C TYR A 68 -10.39 -1.73 9.48
N PRO A 69 -11.31 -1.56 10.47
CA PRO A 69 -12.68 -1.22 10.16
C PRO A 69 -12.81 0.04 9.30
N GLN A 70 -13.72 0.00 8.32
CA GLN A 70 -13.98 1.10 7.37
C GLN A 70 -12.82 1.39 6.40
N THR A 71 -11.88 0.47 6.22
CA THR A 71 -10.84 0.60 5.18
C THR A 71 -11.45 0.46 3.80
N ASP A 72 -11.11 1.38 2.90
CA ASP A 72 -11.51 1.32 1.50
C ASP A 72 -10.47 0.58 0.64
N VAL A 73 -9.18 0.66 0.99
CA VAL A 73 -8.08 -0.02 0.30
C VAL A 73 -6.87 -0.19 1.22
N PHE A 74 -6.17 -1.32 1.07
CA PHE A 74 -4.87 -1.55 1.71
C PHE A 74 -3.72 -1.32 0.75
N LEU A 75 -2.63 -0.73 1.26
CA LEU A 75 -1.32 -0.69 0.63
C LEU A 75 -0.42 -1.68 1.38
N ILE A 76 -0.16 -2.85 0.78
CA ILE A 76 0.72 -3.86 1.38
C ILE A 76 2.13 -3.59 0.88
N CYS A 77 2.98 -3.08 1.77
CA CYS A 77 4.31 -2.60 1.45
C CYS A 77 5.40 -3.62 1.79
N PHE A 78 6.37 -3.74 0.91
CA PHE A 78 7.63 -4.44 1.14
C PHE A 78 8.79 -3.60 0.59
N ALA A 79 10.01 -3.85 1.05
CA ALA A 79 11.19 -3.16 0.53
C ALA A 79 11.83 -3.99 -0.59
N LEU A 80 12.13 -3.37 -1.73
CA LEU A 80 12.70 -4.05 -2.90
C LEU A 80 14.08 -4.68 -2.62
N ASP A 81 14.77 -4.23 -1.58
CA ASP A 81 16.04 -4.76 -1.08
C ASP A 81 15.89 -5.88 -0.04
N SER A 82 14.65 -6.32 0.25
CA SER A 82 14.36 -7.31 1.31
C SER A 82 13.47 -8.44 0.80
N ALA A 83 14.08 -9.58 0.47
CA ALA A 83 13.36 -10.79 0.09
C ALA A 83 12.44 -11.30 1.21
N VAL A 84 12.84 -11.13 2.48
CA VAL A 84 12.02 -11.51 3.64
C VAL A 84 10.73 -10.71 3.68
N SER A 85 10.80 -9.38 3.54
CA SER A 85 9.60 -8.55 3.55
C SER A 85 8.67 -8.84 2.35
N PHE A 86 9.23 -9.25 1.21
CA PHE A 86 8.47 -9.69 0.05
C PHE A 86 7.71 -11.00 0.33
N GLU A 87 8.36 -11.99 0.92
CA GLU A 87 7.75 -13.26 1.29
C GLU A 87 6.67 -13.09 2.38
N ASN A 88 6.89 -12.17 3.31
CA ASN A 88 5.93 -11.87 4.36
C ASN A 88 4.60 -11.30 3.83
N ILE A 89 4.55 -10.75 2.60
CA ILE A 89 3.28 -10.38 1.99
C ILE A 89 2.36 -11.59 1.89
N ARG A 90 2.85 -12.73 1.42
CA ARG A 90 2.11 -13.99 1.25
C ARG A 90 1.86 -14.69 2.59
N ASN A 91 2.87 -14.68 3.46
CA ASN A 91 2.88 -15.53 4.66
C ASN A 91 2.22 -14.85 5.87
N LYS A 92 2.22 -13.52 5.94
CA LYS A 92 1.72 -12.74 7.08
C LYS A 92 0.64 -11.73 6.67
N TRP A 93 0.97 -10.78 5.80
CA TRP A 93 0.16 -9.59 5.58
C TRP A 93 -1.15 -9.86 4.83
N TYR A 94 -1.11 -10.62 3.76
CA TYR A 94 -2.30 -11.00 3.02
C TYR A 94 -3.27 -11.84 3.86
N PRO A 95 -2.82 -12.89 4.58
CA PRO A 95 -3.69 -13.64 5.50
C PRO A 95 -4.32 -12.77 6.59
N GLU A 96 -3.56 -11.83 7.18
CA GLU A 96 -4.08 -10.91 8.19
C GLU A 96 -5.22 -10.05 7.65
N ILE A 97 -5.01 -9.44 6.47
CA ILE A 97 -6.04 -8.62 5.82
C ILE A 97 -7.26 -9.45 5.46
N GLN A 98 -7.07 -10.64 4.89
CA GLN A 98 -8.19 -11.52 4.52
C GLN A 98 -9.01 -11.95 5.73
N HIS A 99 -8.38 -12.12 6.89
CA HIS A 99 -9.05 -12.49 8.12
C HIS A 99 -9.83 -11.32 8.74
N HIS A 100 -9.23 -10.14 8.83
CA HIS A 100 -9.81 -9.01 9.57
C HIS A 100 -10.61 -8.02 8.70
N ALA A 101 -10.37 -8.00 7.40
CA ALA A 101 -11.05 -7.11 6.45
C ALA A 101 -11.34 -7.84 5.11
N PRO A 102 -12.10 -8.94 5.14
CA PRO A 102 -12.36 -9.72 3.94
C PRO A 102 -13.06 -8.90 2.85
N GLY A 103 -12.60 -9.06 1.61
CA GLY A 103 -13.19 -8.39 0.45
C GLY A 103 -12.77 -6.93 0.25
N VAL A 104 -11.95 -6.36 1.12
CA VAL A 104 -11.35 -5.04 0.87
C VAL A 104 -10.23 -5.19 -0.16
N PRO A 105 -10.22 -4.38 -1.22
CA PRO A 105 -9.17 -4.44 -2.23
C PRO A 105 -7.82 -3.99 -1.67
N PHE A 106 -6.74 -4.47 -2.29
CA PHE A 106 -5.38 -4.11 -1.90
C PHE A 106 -4.46 -3.92 -3.10
N ILE A 107 -3.45 -3.09 -2.90
CA ILE A 107 -2.35 -2.84 -3.83
C ILE A 107 -1.06 -3.31 -3.16
N ILE A 108 -0.20 -4.00 -3.91
CA ILE A 108 1.13 -4.38 -3.46
C ILE A 108 2.10 -3.29 -3.88
N VAL A 109 2.91 -2.80 -2.94
CA VAL A 109 3.84 -1.69 -3.16
C VAL A 109 5.26 -2.11 -2.81
N GLY A 110 6.14 -2.14 -3.82
CA GLY A 110 7.58 -2.24 -3.65
C GLY A 110 8.18 -0.87 -3.37
N THR A 111 8.74 -0.69 -2.20
CA THR A 111 9.35 0.56 -1.75
C THR A 111 10.86 0.58 -1.95
N LYS A 112 11.51 1.71 -1.71
CA LYS A 112 12.97 1.90 -1.84
C LYS A 112 13.50 1.61 -3.26
N LEU A 113 12.73 2.01 -4.28
CA LEU A 113 13.10 1.83 -5.68
C LEU A 113 14.45 2.46 -6.03
N ASP A 114 14.79 3.56 -5.37
CA ASP A 114 16.09 4.23 -5.48
C ASP A 114 17.26 3.29 -5.21
N LEU A 115 17.18 2.41 -4.22
CA LEU A 115 18.25 1.48 -3.89
C LEU A 115 18.51 0.46 -5.02
N ARG A 116 17.45 0.04 -5.73
CA ARG A 116 17.59 -0.83 -6.90
C ARG A 116 18.14 -0.06 -8.10
N ASN A 117 17.69 1.17 -8.32
CA ASN A 117 18.15 1.99 -9.44
C ASN A 117 19.62 2.41 -9.29
N ASP A 118 20.08 2.65 -8.06
CA ASP A 118 21.46 3.00 -7.72
C ASP A 118 22.36 1.77 -7.53
N ALA A 119 21.84 0.56 -7.76
CA ALA A 119 22.59 -0.68 -7.54
C ALA A 119 23.79 -0.81 -8.50
N LYS A 120 24.90 -1.30 -7.98
CA LYS A 120 26.09 -1.56 -8.81
C LYS A 120 25.82 -2.68 -9.82
N PRO A 121 26.36 -2.59 -11.04
CA PRO A 121 26.27 -3.69 -12.02
C PRO A 121 26.67 -5.03 -11.39
N GLY A 122 25.86 -6.08 -11.64
CA GLY A 122 26.08 -7.42 -11.09
C GLY A 122 25.47 -7.65 -9.69
N THR A 123 24.78 -6.69 -9.12
CA THR A 123 24.07 -6.85 -7.82
C THR A 123 22.55 -6.89 -7.96
N GLU A 124 22.03 -6.92 -9.17
CA GLU A 124 20.61 -6.88 -9.50
C GLU A 124 19.82 -8.04 -8.83
N SER A 125 20.47 -9.20 -8.69
CA SER A 125 19.87 -10.39 -8.05
C SER A 125 19.56 -10.22 -6.55
N LYS A 126 20.08 -9.17 -5.92
CA LYS A 126 19.78 -8.86 -4.52
C LYS A 126 18.43 -8.18 -4.34
N PHE A 127 17.85 -7.70 -5.42
CA PHE A 127 16.59 -6.96 -5.40
C PHE A 127 15.45 -7.79 -5.97
N ILE A 128 14.27 -7.58 -5.43
CA ILE A 128 13.06 -8.12 -6.03
C ILE A 128 12.82 -7.44 -7.38
N SER A 129 12.66 -8.24 -8.40
CA SER A 129 12.38 -7.77 -9.76
C SER A 129 10.91 -7.36 -9.92
N ARG A 130 10.63 -6.51 -10.89
CA ARG A 130 9.25 -6.12 -11.22
C ARG A 130 8.39 -7.34 -11.59
N ALA A 131 8.96 -8.31 -12.32
CA ALA A 131 8.25 -9.52 -12.71
C ALA A 131 7.80 -10.37 -11.50
N GLN A 132 8.63 -10.48 -10.46
CA GLN A 132 8.26 -11.16 -9.21
C GLN A 132 7.09 -10.44 -8.51
N GLY A 133 7.12 -9.11 -8.46
CA GLY A 133 6.03 -8.32 -7.88
C GLY A 133 4.70 -8.48 -8.64
N GLU A 134 4.75 -8.47 -9.98
CA GLU A 134 3.56 -8.71 -10.82
C GLU A 134 3.01 -10.13 -10.62
N THR A 135 3.88 -11.14 -10.57
CA THR A 135 3.47 -12.53 -10.30
C THR A 135 2.78 -12.64 -8.93
N LEU A 136 3.37 -12.03 -7.89
CA LEU A 136 2.77 -12.05 -6.56
C LEU A 136 1.38 -11.39 -6.54
N LYS A 137 1.24 -10.25 -7.24
CA LYS A 137 -0.06 -9.57 -7.38
C LYS A 137 -1.10 -10.47 -8.06
N GLU A 138 -0.73 -11.20 -9.11
CA GLU A 138 -1.63 -12.12 -9.81
C GLU A 138 -2.05 -13.29 -8.92
N ASP A 139 -1.10 -13.92 -8.24
CA ASP A 139 -1.33 -15.03 -7.32
C ASP A 139 -2.30 -14.68 -6.19
N LEU A 140 -2.14 -13.49 -5.61
CA LEU A 140 -2.96 -13.02 -4.50
C LEU A 140 -4.23 -12.28 -4.97
N LYS A 141 -4.41 -12.08 -6.27
CA LYS A 141 -5.51 -11.30 -6.87
C LYS A 141 -5.55 -9.85 -6.38
N GLY A 142 -4.38 -9.26 -6.16
CA GLY A 142 -4.25 -7.85 -5.84
C GLY A 142 -4.72 -6.96 -6.99
N PHE A 143 -5.22 -5.77 -6.67
CA PHE A 143 -5.69 -4.83 -7.68
C PHE A 143 -4.55 -4.38 -8.60
N LYS A 144 -3.40 -4.05 -8.03
CA LYS A 144 -2.21 -3.60 -8.77
C LYS A 144 -0.93 -3.89 -8.02
N TYR A 145 0.19 -3.98 -8.75
CA TYR A 145 1.54 -3.92 -8.22
C TYR A 145 2.19 -2.62 -8.67
N LEU A 146 2.81 -1.90 -7.75
CA LEU A 146 3.48 -0.63 -8.01
C LEU A 146 4.81 -0.56 -7.26
N GLU A 147 5.74 0.21 -7.79
CA GLU A 147 7.02 0.44 -7.15
C GLU A 147 7.23 1.93 -6.95
N CYS A 148 7.86 2.32 -5.84
CA CYS A 148 8.14 3.72 -5.56
C CYS A 148 9.37 3.93 -4.70
N SER A 149 9.90 5.14 -4.75
CA SER A 149 10.87 5.68 -3.82
C SER A 149 10.28 6.88 -3.10
N ALA A 150 10.20 6.81 -1.79
CA ALA A 150 9.84 7.97 -0.95
C ALA A 150 10.94 9.05 -1.01
N ARG A 151 12.20 8.62 -1.18
CA ARG A 151 13.38 9.52 -1.20
C ARG A 151 13.45 10.36 -2.47
N THR A 152 13.27 9.74 -3.64
CA THR A 152 13.33 10.44 -4.94
C THR A 152 11.96 10.88 -5.44
N GLN A 153 10.89 10.43 -4.79
CA GLN A 153 9.48 10.59 -5.17
C GLN A 153 9.09 9.87 -6.48
N GLU A 154 9.99 9.08 -7.05
CA GLU A 154 9.70 8.27 -8.22
C GLU A 154 8.58 7.28 -7.93
N GLY A 155 7.54 7.24 -8.78
CA GLY A 155 6.38 6.35 -8.62
C GLY A 155 5.46 6.67 -7.43
N LEU A 156 5.85 7.57 -6.52
CA LEU A 156 5.14 7.84 -5.27
C LEU A 156 3.71 8.33 -5.51
N LYS A 157 3.53 9.36 -6.31
CA LYS A 157 2.21 9.87 -6.67
C LYS A 157 1.34 8.81 -7.32
N GLN A 158 1.91 7.96 -8.17
CA GLN A 158 1.17 6.90 -8.86
C GLN A 158 0.58 5.89 -7.89
N VAL A 159 1.26 5.54 -6.79
CA VAL A 159 0.73 4.62 -5.77
C VAL A 159 -0.60 5.13 -5.22
N PHE A 160 -0.67 6.40 -4.84
CA PHE A 160 -1.88 6.98 -4.26
C PHE A 160 -2.97 7.25 -5.30
N ASP A 161 -2.63 7.71 -6.50
CA ASP A 161 -3.58 7.87 -7.60
C ASP A 161 -4.28 6.55 -7.93
N GLU A 162 -3.53 5.45 -8.01
CA GLU A 162 -4.09 4.12 -8.29
C GLU A 162 -4.89 3.54 -7.11
N ALA A 163 -4.50 3.86 -5.88
CA ALA A 163 -5.29 3.51 -4.71
C ALA A 163 -6.67 4.20 -4.73
N ILE A 164 -6.70 5.48 -5.09
CA ILE A 164 -7.95 6.24 -5.25
C ILE A 164 -8.81 5.64 -6.37
N ARG A 165 -8.21 5.34 -7.53
CA ARG A 165 -8.93 4.71 -8.65
C ARG A 165 -9.51 3.34 -8.27
N CYS A 166 -8.75 2.55 -7.53
CA CYS A 166 -9.20 1.26 -6.99
C CYS A 166 -10.50 1.42 -6.19
N VAL A 167 -10.53 2.36 -5.26
CA VAL A 167 -11.71 2.65 -4.43
C VAL A 167 -12.90 3.10 -5.28
N LEU A 168 -12.69 4.04 -6.21
CA LEU A 168 -13.75 4.56 -7.08
C LEU A 168 -14.36 3.46 -7.96
N ILE A 169 -13.54 2.57 -8.52
CA ILE A 169 -14.00 1.43 -9.33
C ILE A 169 -14.82 0.46 -8.48
N THR A 170 -14.32 0.12 -7.28
CA THR A 170 -14.99 -0.83 -6.38
C THR A 170 -16.34 -0.29 -5.92
N GLN A 171 -16.42 0.98 -5.53
CA GLN A 171 -17.67 1.63 -5.11
C GLN A 171 -18.69 1.70 -6.26
N ASN A 172 -18.27 2.03 -7.47
CA ASN A 172 -19.14 2.05 -8.64
C ASN A 172 -19.72 0.67 -8.94
N SER A 173 -18.91 -0.38 -8.84
CA SER A 173 -19.34 -1.77 -9.05
C SER A 173 -20.40 -2.20 -8.02
N GLN A 174 -20.22 -1.84 -6.76
CA GLN A 174 -21.19 -2.13 -5.69
C GLN A 174 -22.51 -1.38 -5.88
N ASN A 175 -22.46 -0.13 -6.34
CA ASN A 175 -23.67 0.67 -6.61
C ASN A 175 -24.49 0.12 -7.78
N VAL A 176 -23.83 -0.40 -8.82
CA VAL A 176 -24.52 -1.07 -9.96
C VAL A 176 -25.22 -2.34 -9.51
N ILE A 177 -24.56 -3.15 -8.66
CA ILE A 177 -25.16 -4.39 -8.12
C ILE A 177 -26.36 -4.09 -7.22
N LYS A 178 -26.27 -3.05 -6.37
CA LYS A 178 -27.40 -2.62 -5.53
C LYS A 178 -28.60 -2.15 -6.36
N LYS A 179 -28.38 -1.35 -7.43
CA LYS A 179 -29.45 -0.91 -8.32
C LYS A 179 -30.15 -2.09 -9.00
N ARG A 180 -29.42 -3.06 -9.53
CA ARG A 180 -30.00 -4.26 -10.17
C ARG A 180 -30.82 -5.11 -9.21
N LYS A 181 -30.43 -5.21 -7.93
CA LYS A 181 -31.24 -5.92 -6.92
C LYS A 181 -32.54 -5.20 -6.55
N CYS A 182 -32.59 -3.87 -6.63
CA CYS A 182 -33.83 -3.11 -6.38
C CYS A 182 -34.81 -3.11 -7.56
N GLU A 183 -34.36 -3.41 -8.79
CA GLU A 183 -35.23 -3.46 -9.98
C GLU A 183 -35.90 -4.85 -10.18
N VAL A 184 -35.52 -5.83 -9.36
CA VAL A 184 -36.03 -7.25 -9.45
C VAL A 184 -36.97 -7.57 -8.28
N LEU A 185 -37.34 -6.61 -7.47
CA LEU A 185 -38.40 -6.69 -6.44
C LEU A 185 -39.59 -5.81 -6.82
#